data_07b1933ec3774b6c715c027e2b831afd
#
_entry.id   07b1933ec3774b6c715c027e2b831afd
#
_cell.length_a   1.000
_cell.length_b   1.000
_cell.length_c   1.000
_cell.angle_alpha   90.00
_cell.angle_beta   90.00
_cell.angle_gamma   90.00
#
_symmetry.space_group_name_H-M   'P 1'
#
loop_
_entity.id
_entity.type
_entity.pdbx_description
1 polymer ?
#
loop_
_entity_poly.entity_id
_entity_poly.type
_entity_poly.pdbx_seq_one_letter_code
_entity_poly.pdbx_strand_id
1 'polypeptide(L)'
;MIKTGNENIQDMNKQIASLTQKLEEARQESKLKDVYLHNICHEIRNPLNAVVGFAQLVSLSDDIVSQKEKEEYNDYITQNSSLLMLVVDDILNISDIKSGNYKISKAPAPLNNIGVSVIASVKYRVTDKVKLSFTSDFNDSFMLVTDVRRVQQILINFLTNAIKHTSEGSIVLHCSRDENPGMVTFSVTDTGEGVPSEQADKIFDRFTKLNDFVEGTGLGLNICKTLAERLNGKVYLDKTYSEKGARFVFAHPID
;
A
#
# COMPACT_ATOMS: atom_id res chain seq x y z
N MET A 1 -57.58 14.08 -15.62
CA MET A 1 -56.62 13.64 -16.66
C MET A 1 -55.35 14.48 -16.76
N ILE A 2 -55.36 15.82 -16.63
CA ILE A 2 -54.15 16.66 -16.76
C ILE A 2 -53.20 16.54 -15.54
N LYS A 3 -53.72 16.32 -14.33
CA LYS A 3 -52.90 16.12 -13.11
C LYS A 3 -52.05 14.84 -13.15
N THR A 4 -52.59 13.74 -13.65
CA THR A 4 -51.90 12.44 -13.81
C THR A 4 -50.79 12.49 -14.87
N GLY A 5 -50.91 13.33 -15.90
CA GLY A 5 -49.89 13.52 -16.92
C GLY A 5 -48.65 14.25 -16.40
N ASN A 6 -48.84 15.28 -15.54
CA ASN A 6 -47.73 16.03 -14.94
C ASN A 6 -46.94 15.20 -13.88
N GLU A 7 -47.64 14.37 -13.13
CA GLU A 7 -46.99 13.46 -12.15
C GLU A 7 -46.13 12.39 -12.88
N ASN A 8 -46.65 11.83 -13.98
CA ASN A 8 -45.88 10.88 -14.80
C ASN A 8 -44.62 11.52 -15.44
N ILE A 9 -44.73 12.77 -15.92
CA ILE A 9 -43.58 13.50 -16.48
C ILE A 9 -42.55 13.81 -15.41
N GLN A 10 -42.94 14.18 -14.20
CA GLN A 10 -42.02 14.40 -13.08
C GLN A 10 -41.30 13.11 -12.66
N ASP A 11 -42.01 11.98 -12.64
CA ASP A 11 -41.43 10.69 -12.30
C ASP A 11 -40.43 10.19 -13.38
N MET A 12 -40.78 10.36 -14.65
CA MET A 12 -39.88 10.11 -15.77
C MET A 12 -38.60 10.99 -15.70
N ASN A 13 -38.73 12.27 -15.40
CA ASN A 13 -37.58 13.17 -15.28
C ASN A 13 -36.68 12.78 -14.11
N LYS A 14 -37.23 12.34 -12.98
CA LYS A 14 -36.46 11.79 -11.86
C LYS A 14 -35.71 10.49 -12.24
N GLN A 15 -36.37 9.60 -12.98
CA GLN A 15 -35.74 8.36 -13.46
C GLN A 15 -34.62 8.67 -14.46
N ILE A 16 -34.83 9.59 -15.40
CA ILE A 16 -33.80 10.03 -16.35
C ILE A 16 -32.59 10.62 -15.61
N ALA A 17 -32.80 11.52 -14.63
CA ALA A 17 -31.72 12.09 -13.84
C ALA A 17 -30.95 11.02 -13.07
N SER A 18 -31.62 10.06 -12.44
CA SER A 18 -30.98 8.94 -11.73
C SER A 18 -30.19 8.03 -12.67
N LEU A 19 -30.72 7.72 -13.85
CA LEU A 19 -30.02 6.90 -14.85
C LEU A 19 -28.81 7.63 -15.44
N THR A 20 -28.94 8.94 -15.69
CA THR A 20 -27.83 9.77 -16.17
C THR A 20 -26.69 9.81 -15.14
N GLN A 21 -27.02 9.97 -13.86
CA GLN A 21 -26.04 9.93 -12.78
C GLN A 21 -25.33 8.56 -12.70
N LYS A 22 -26.09 7.46 -12.73
CA LYS A 22 -25.51 6.10 -12.73
C LYS A 22 -24.63 5.84 -13.95
N LEU A 23 -25.01 6.36 -15.11
CA LEU A 23 -24.21 6.24 -16.33
C LEU A 23 -22.87 7.00 -16.20
N GLU A 24 -22.91 8.21 -15.62
CA GLU A 24 -21.69 8.99 -15.41
C GLU A 24 -20.76 8.33 -14.38
N GLU A 25 -21.32 7.81 -13.27
CA GLU A 25 -20.58 7.04 -12.28
C GLU A 25 -19.93 5.79 -12.91
N ALA A 26 -20.66 5.04 -13.74
CA ALA A 26 -20.13 3.87 -14.44
C ALA A 26 -19.05 4.24 -15.47
N ARG A 27 -19.20 5.37 -16.17
CA ARG A 27 -18.16 5.87 -17.09
C ARG A 27 -16.88 6.29 -16.36
N GLN A 28 -17.02 6.95 -15.22
CA GLN A 28 -15.87 7.32 -14.38
C GLN A 28 -15.17 6.08 -13.84
N GLU A 29 -15.92 5.08 -13.36
CA GLU A 29 -15.36 3.81 -12.92
C GLU A 29 -14.62 3.08 -14.07
N SER A 30 -15.19 3.08 -15.28
CA SER A 30 -14.53 2.48 -16.45
C SER A 30 -13.22 3.18 -16.80
N LYS A 31 -13.19 4.52 -16.82
CA LYS A 31 -11.98 5.29 -17.08
C LYS A 31 -10.91 5.02 -16.03
N LEU A 32 -11.27 4.99 -14.75
CA LEU A 32 -10.35 4.64 -13.67
C LEU A 32 -9.78 3.24 -13.83
N LYS A 33 -10.60 2.29 -14.30
CA LYS A 33 -10.15 0.92 -14.58
C LYS A 33 -9.16 0.86 -15.75
N ASP A 34 -9.36 1.65 -16.79
CA ASP A 34 -8.44 1.71 -17.94
C ASP A 34 -7.08 2.31 -17.53
N VAL A 35 -7.09 3.40 -16.76
CA VAL A 35 -5.87 3.99 -16.18
C VAL A 35 -5.16 2.99 -15.27
N TYR A 36 -5.90 2.24 -14.47
CA TYR A 36 -5.38 1.17 -13.63
C TYR A 36 -4.65 0.09 -14.41
N LEU A 37 -5.30 -0.46 -15.44
CA LEU A 37 -4.69 -1.49 -16.29
C LEU A 37 -3.43 -0.98 -16.98
N HIS A 38 -3.45 0.27 -17.45
CA HIS A 38 -2.30 0.92 -18.06
C HIS A 38 -1.12 1.02 -17.07
N ASN A 39 -1.37 1.51 -15.86
CA ASN A 39 -0.34 1.65 -14.83
C ASN A 39 0.24 0.29 -14.41
N ILE A 40 -0.60 -0.72 -14.19
CA ILE A 40 -0.15 -2.10 -13.91
C ILE A 40 0.75 -2.62 -15.03
N CYS A 41 0.35 -2.45 -16.29
CA CYS A 41 1.15 -2.91 -17.42
C CYS A 41 2.54 -2.25 -17.42
N HIS A 42 2.62 -0.97 -17.07
CA HIS A 42 3.91 -0.27 -16.94
C HIS A 42 4.74 -0.80 -15.77
N GLU A 43 4.11 -1.01 -14.60
CA GLU A 43 4.81 -1.49 -13.41
C GLU A 43 5.23 -2.96 -13.47
N ILE A 44 4.57 -3.77 -14.29
CA ILE A 44 5.04 -5.11 -14.64
C ILE A 44 6.17 -5.03 -15.67
N ARG A 45 6.05 -4.18 -16.68
CA ARG A 45 7.02 -4.08 -17.78
C ARG A 45 8.39 -3.61 -17.30
N ASN A 46 8.44 -2.65 -16.38
CA ASN A 46 9.70 -2.08 -15.89
C ASN A 46 10.60 -3.14 -15.24
N PRO A 47 10.19 -3.85 -14.17
CA PRO A 47 11.03 -4.88 -13.57
C PRO A 47 11.25 -6.08 -14.51
N LEU A 48 10.27 -6.43 -15.36
CA LEU A 48 10.44 -7.50 -16.33
C LEU A 48 11.54 -7.19 -17.33
N ASN A 49 11.58 -5.96 -17.88
CA ASN A 49 12.63 -5.53 -18.79
C ASN A 49 13.99 -5.53 -18.11
N ALA A 50 14.07 -5.11 -16.84
CA ALA A 50 15.31 -5.17 -16.06
C ALA A 50 15.78 -6.62 -15.87
N VAL A 51 14.89 -7.54 -15.48
CA VAL A 51 15.21 -8.98 -15.34
C VAL A 51 15.73 -9.53 -16.67
N VAL A 52 15.03 -9.28 -17.78
CA VAL A 52 15.45 -9.78 -19.10
C VAL A 52 16.78 -9.16 -19.53
N GLY A 53 16.99 -7.85 -19.35
CA GLY A 53 18.22 -7.17 -19.71
C GLY A 53 19.42 -7.67 -18.92
N PHE A 54 19.31 -7.77 -17.59
CA PHE A 54 20.41 -8.28 -16.76
C PHE A 54 20.66 -9.78 -16.99
N ALA A 55 19.64 -10.58 -17.23
CA ALA A 55 19.81 -11.99 -17.59
C ALA A 55 20.59 -12.17 -18.91
N GLN A 56 20.37 -11.29 -19.90
CA GLN A 56 21.18 -11.28 -21.12
C GLN A 56 22.64 -10.93 -20.84
N LEU A 57 22.91 -9.94 -19.97
CA LEU A 57 24.27 -9.57 -19.58
C LEU A 57 24.98 -10.70 -18.83
N VAL A 58 24.31 -11.38 -17.90
CA VAL A 58 24.86 -12.55 -17.18
C VAL A 58 25.24 -13.69 -18.14
N SER A 59 24.51 -13.81 -19.26
CA SER A 59 24.77 -14.87 -20.26
C SER A 59 26.00 -14.62 -21.16
N LEU A 60 26.61 -13.41 -21.10
CA LEU A 60 27.80 -13.07 -21.86
C LEU A 60 29.04 -13.80 -21.31
N SER A 61 30.06 -13.98 -22.17
CA SER A 61 31.31 -14.61 -21.79
C SER A 61 32.07 -13.80 -20.73
N ASP A 62 32.91 -14.46 -19.93
CA ASP A 62 33.69 -13.83 -18.86
C ASP A 62 34.71 -12.80 -19.38
N ASP A 63 35.06 -12.86 -20.66
CA ASP A 63 35.91 -11.86 -21.32
C ASP A 63 35.20 -10.50 -21.52
N ILE A 64 33.84 -10.50 -21.51
CA ILE A 64 33.01 -9.30 -21.72
C ILE A 64 32.48 -8.79 -20.39
N VAL A 65 32.03 -9.68 -19.50
CA VAL A 65 31.45 -9.37 -18.19
C VAL A 65 32.16 -10.20 -17.13
N SER A 66 32.79 -9.52 -16.20
CA SER A 66 33.51 -10.17 -15.09
C SER A 66 32.57 -10.92 -14.16
N GLN A 67 33.09 -11.91 -13.42
CA GLN A 67 32.33 -12.66 -12.43
C GLN A 67 31.66 -11.76 -11.37
N LYS A 68 32.36 -10.71 -10.94
CA LYS A 68 31.81 -9.74 -9.98
C LYS A 68 30.61 -8.97 -10.55
N GLU A 69 30.67 -8.53 -11.80
CA GLU A 69 29.54 -7.87 -12.47
C GLU A 69 28.37 -8.83 -12.65
N LYS A 70 28.61 -10.12 -12.93
CA LYS A 70 27.56 -11.14 -13.00
C LYS A 70 26.87 -11.34 -11.65
N GLU A 71 27.58 -11.29 -10.55
CA GLU A 71 27.02 -11.33 -9.21
C GLU A 71 26.12 -10.10 -8.95
N GLU A 72 26.59 -8.89 -9.29
CA GLU A 72 25.80 -7.67 -9.18
C GLU A 72 24.53 -7.73 -10.07
N TYR A 73 24.63 -8.25 -11.29
CA TYR A 73 23.46 -8.41 -12.18
C TYR A 73 22.47 -9.45 -11.65
N ASN A 74 22.91 -10.53 -11.02
CA ASN A 74 22.04 -11.48 -10.35
C ASN A 74 21.29 -10.86 -9.17
N ASP A 75 21.92 -9.96 -8.42
CA ASP A 75 21.27 -9.19 -7.35
C ASP A 75 20.17 -8.29 -7.92
N TYR A 76 20.43 -7.59 -9.05
CA TYR A 76 19.41 -6.79 -9.74
C TYR A 76 18.25 -7.65 -10.27
N ILE A 77 18.52 -8.83 -10.82
CA ILE A 77 17.49 -9.79 -11.25
C ILE A 77 16.60 -10.19 -10.05
N THR A 78 17.22 -10.53 -8.93
CA THR A 78 16.51 -10.94 -7.72
C THR A 78 15.64 -9.81 -7.16
N GLN A 79 16.17 -8.59 -7.10
CA GLN A 79 15.43 -7.42 -6.64
C GLN A 79 14.22 -7.13 -7.55
N ASN A 80 14.41 -7.10 -8.87
CA ASN A 80 13.33 -6.82 -9.82
C ASN A 80 12.29 -7.95 -9.87
N SER A 81 12.70 -9.22 -9.71
CA SER A 81 11.77 -10.34 -9.55
C SER A 81 10.90 -10.19 -8.30
N SER A 82 11.48 -9.74 -7.19
CA SER A 82 10.74 -9.46 -5.94
C SER A 82 9.74 -8.32 -6.10
N LEU A 83 10.10 -7.25 -6.84
CA LEU A 83 9.18 -6.16 -7.18
C LEU A 83 8.01 -6.66 -8.04
N LEU A 84 8.28 -7.52 -9.03
CA LEU A 84 7.24 -8.11 -9.87
C LEU A 84 6.25 -8.93 -9.05
N MET A 85 6.74 -9.74 -8.10
CA MET A 85 5.87 -10.52 -7.20
C MET A 85 4.97 -9.63 -6.36
N LEU A 86 5.47 -8.49 -5.85
CA LEU A 86 4.64 -7.53 -5.12
C LEU A 86 3.50 -6.98 -5.97
N VAL A 87 3.76 -6.62 -7.23
CA VAL A 87 2.71 -6.13 -8.15
C VAL A 87 1.67 -7.22 -8.42
N VAL A 88 2.10 -8.47 -8.60
CA VAL A 88 1.19 -9.62 -8.80
C VAL A 88 0.33 -9.84 -7.56
N ASP A 89 0.92 -9.81 -6.36
CA ASP A 89 0.20 -9.97 -5.10
C ASP A 89 -0.84 -8.85 -4.90
N ASP A 90 -0.52 -7.60 -5.27
CA ASP A 90 -1.46 -6.49 -5.21
C ASP A 90 -2.66 -6.71 -6.13
N ILE A 91 -2.45 -7.21 -7.36
CA ILE A 91 -3.52 -7.53 -8.30
C ILE A 91 -4.42 -8.65 -7.77
N LEU A 92 -3.82 -9.73 -7.25
CA LEU A 92 -4.56 -10.86 -6.67
C LEU A 92 -5.38 -10.41 -5.46
N ASN A 93 -4.80 -9.61 -4.57
CA ASN A 93 -5.52 -9.08 -3.41
C ASN A 93 -6.75 -8.26 -3.83
N ILE A 94 -6.64 -7.40 -4.85
CA ILE A 94 -7.78 -6.63 -5.35
C ILE A 94 -8.86 -7.55 -5.95
N SER A 95 -8.45 -8.59 -6.68
CA SER A 95 -9.36 -9.57 -7.25
C SER A 95 -10.13 -10.33 -6.16
N ASP A 96 -9.41 -10.82 -5.14
CA ASP A 96 -10.01 -11.54 -4.01
C ASP A 96 -10.94 -10.66 -3.18
N ILE A 97 -10.57 -9.39 -2.99
CA ILE A 97 -11.41 -8.40 -2.30
C ILE A 97 -12.72 -8.19 -3.07
N LYS A 98 -12.66 -8.03 -4.40
CA LYS A 98 -13.85 -7.80 -5.25
C LYS A 98 -14.76 -9.02 -5.33
N SER A 99 -14.20 -10.22 -5.38
CA SER A 99 -14.97 -11.48 -5.45
C SER A 99 -15.62 -11.89 -4.13
N GLY A 100 -15.32 -11.19 -3.02
CA GLY A 100 -15.81 -11.56 -1.68
C GLY A 100 -15.14 -12.81 -1.09
N ASN A 101 -14.20 -13.41 -1.79
CA ASN A 101 -13.50 -14.64 -1.36
C ASN A 101 -12.36 -14.38 -0.37
N TYR A 102 -12.15 -13.13 0.02
CA TYR A 102 -11.07 -12.74 0.91
C TYR A 102 -11.34 -13.18 2.35
N LYS A 103 -10.72 -14.27 2.77
CA LYS A 103 -10.85 -14.81 4.13
C LYS A 103 -9.78 -14.18 5.03
N ILE A 104 -10.21 -13.66 6.18
CA ILE A 104 -9.32 -13.26 7.28
C ILE A 104 -9.17 -14.46 8.22
N SER A 105 -7.92 -14.84 8.51
CA SER A 105 -7.59 -15.92 9.43
C SER A 105 -6.92 -15.37 10.68
N LYS A 106 -7.72 -15.02 11.68
CA LYS A 106 -7.23 -14.48 12.95
C LYS A 106 -6.68 -15.58 13.85
N ALA A 107 -5.51 -15.33 14.44
CA ALA A 107 -4.90 -16.16 15.47
C ALA A 107 -4.13 -15.28 16.47
N PRO A 108 -3.95 -15.71 17.72
CA PRO A 108 -3.08 -15.02 18.68
C PRO A 108 -1.64 -15.01 18.19
N ALA A 109 -0.99 -13.83 18.19
CA ALA A 109 0.41 -13.67 17.82
C ALA A 109 1.11 -12.64 18.72
N PRO A 110 2.39 -12.85 19.07
CA PRO A 110 3.15 -11.85 19.82
C PRO A 110 3.31 -10.57 18.99
N LEU A 111 2.79 -9.44 19.49
CA LEU A 111 2.73 -8.18 18.77
C LEU A 111 4.14 -7.72 18.34
N ASN A 112 5.11 -7.79 19.25
CA ASN A 112 6.48 -7.34 18.98
C ASN A 112 7.15 -8.17 17.88
N ASN A 113 6.85 -9.46 17.75
CA ASN A 113 7.36 -10.32 16.69
C ASN A 113 6.87 -9.88 15.31
N ILE A 114 5.65 -9.34 15.22
CA ILE A 114 5.13 -8.76 13.96
C ILE A 114 6.00 -7.57 13.55
N GLY A 115 6.26 -6.63 14.45
CA GLY A 115 7.09 -5.46 14.18
C GLY A 115 8.52 -5.82 13.79
N VAL A 116 9.17 -6.72 14.55
CA VAL A 116 10.54 -7.18 14.27
C VAL A 116 10.62 -7.84 12.90
N SER A 117 9.67 -8.72 12.56
CA SER A 117 9.68 -9.44 11.28
C SER A 117 9.49 -8.50 10.08
N VAL A 118 8.62 -7.49 10.23
CA VAL A 118 8.38 -6.48 9.19
C VAL A 118 9.62 -5.63 8.94
N ILE A 119 10.30 -5.17 9.99
CA ILE A 119 11.56 -4.42 9.86
C ILE A 119 12.62 -5.27 9.15
N ALA A 120 12.78 -6.54 9.55
CA ALA A 120 13.73 -7.44 8.92
C ALA A 120 13.47 -7.63 7.42
N SER A 121 12.19 -7.69 7.02
CA SER A 121 11.78 -7.89 5.62
C SER A 121 12.09 -6.71 4.70
N VAL A 122 12.23 -5.48 5.22
CA VAL A 122 12.49 -4.28 4.41
C VAL A 122 13.90 -3.71 4.59
N LYS A 123 14.67 -4.20 5.57
CA LYS A 123 15.98 -3.65 5.96
C LYS A 123 16.96 -3.55 4.78
N TYR A 124 16.94 -4.52 3.87
CA TYR A 124 17.85 -4.55 2.70
C TYR A 124 17.57 -3.44 1.67
N ARG A 125 16.41 -2.77 1.76
CA ARG A 125 16.02 -1.66 0.87
C ARG A 125 16.49 -0.30 1.38
N VAL A 126 16.95 -0.24 2.63
CA VAL A 126 17.30 1.02 3.29
C VAL A 126 18.76 1.34 3.03
N THR A 127 19.05 2.57 2.61
CA THR A 127 20.42 3.05 2.43
C THR A 127 21.09 3.35 3.77
N ASP A 128 22.43 3.39 3.82
CA ASP A 128 23.18 3.71 5.03
C ASP A 128 22.88 5.11 5.61
N LYS A 129 22.27 5.99 4.82
CA LYS A 129 21.88 7.35 5.24
C LYS A 129 20.55 7.40 6.01
N VAL A 130 19.80 6.30 6.05
CA VAL A 130 18.50 6.22 6.69
C VAL A 130 18.53 5.23 7.84
N LYS A 131 18.21 5.69 9.06
CA LYS A 131 18.10 4.85 10.25
C LYS A 131 16.72 4.21 10.32
N LEU A 132 16.62 2.91 10.14
CA LEU A 132 15.37 2.14 10.32
C LEU A 132 15.33 1.50 11.71
N SER A 133 14.24 1.67 12.45
CA SER A 133 14.07 1.14 13.80
C SER A 133 12.64 0.70 14.10
N PHE A 134 12.52 -0.19 15.09
CA PHE A 134 11.26 -0.62 15.70
C PHE A 134 11.26 -0.28 17.19
N THR A 135 10.16 0.24 17.69
CA THR A 135 9.90 0.52 19.11
C THR A 135 8.50 0.09 19.49
N SER A 136 8.27 -0.25 20.75
CA SER A 136 6.97 -0.70 21.24
C SER A 136 6.76 -0.34 22.70
N ASP A 137 5.55 0.06 23.06
CA ASP A 137 5.11 0.26 24.45
C ASP A 137 4.59 -1.04 25.10
N PHE A 138 4.55 -2.13 24.33
CA PHE A 138 4.10 -3.43 24.79
C PHE A 138 5.28 -4.31 25.20
N ASN A 139 5.06 -5.14 26.22
CA ASN A 139 6.02 -6.19 26.56
C ASN A 139 5.96 -7.35 25.54
N ASP A 140 6.97 -8.20 25.53
CA ASP A 140 7.09 -9.30 24.58
C ASP A 140 6.03 -10.41 24.74
N SER A 141 5.35 -10.45 25.88
CA SER A 141 4.28 -11.40 26.16
C SER A 141 2.90 -10.93 25.66
N PHE A 142 2.79 -9.69 25.17
CA PHE A 142 1.51 -9.17 24.69
C PHE A 142 1.09 -9.86 23.39
N MET A 143 -0.10 -10.49 23.41
CA MET A 143 -0.67 -11.21 22.28
C MET A 143 -1.76 -10.37 21.61
N LEU A 144 -1.69 -10.26 20.31
CA LEU A 144 -2.70 -9.63 19.45
C LEU A 144 -3.44 -10.72 18.68
N VAL A 145 -4.79 -10.73 18.73
CA VAL A 145 -5.59 -11.65 17.92
C VAL A 145 -5.83 -11.06 16.55
N THR A 146 -5.08 -11.51 15.56
CA THR A 146 -5.10 -10.91 14.21
C THR A 146 -4.68 -11.89 13.12
N ASP A 147 -4.92 -11.51 11.87
CA ASP A 147 -4.27 -12.11 10.71
C ASP A 147 -2.90 -11.44 10.50
N VAL A 148 -1.86 -12.11 10.97
CA VAL A 148 -0.48 -11.61 10.95
C VAL A 148 -0.03 -11.23 9.55
N ARG A 149 -0.39 -12.02 8.52
CA ARG A 149 0.00 -11.74 7.14
C ARG A 149 -0.57 -10.42 6.65
N ARG A 150 -1.81 -10.10 7.04
CA ARG A 150 -2.50 -8.88 6.62
C ARG A 150 -1.97 -7.65 7.35
N VAL A 151 -1.69 -7.78 8.64
CA VAL A 151 -1.00 -6.73 9.40
C VAL A 151 0.38 -6.46 8.80
N GLN A 152 1.17 -7.50 8.56
CA GLN A 152 2.49 -7.36 7.93
C GLN A 152 2.39 -6.68 6.56
N GLN A 153 1.41 -7.04 5.73
CA GLN A 153 1.18 -6.43 4.42
C GLN A 153 0.93 -4.92 4.52
N ILE A 154 0.09 -4.47 5.47
CA ILE A 154 -0.15 -3.04 5.72
C ILE A 154 1.15 -2.34 6.12
N LEU A 155 1.88 -2.91 7.10
CA LEU A 155 3.08 -2.30 7.65
C LEU A 155 4.23 -2.26 6.63
N ILE A 156 4.42 -3.31 5.84
CA ILE A 156 5.41 -3.35 4.75
C ILE A 156 5.10 -2.25 3.73
N ASN A 157 3.83 -2.05 3.40
CA ASN A 157 3.41 -1.02 2.46
C ASN A 157 3.72 0.39 3.02
N PHE A 158 3.44 0.65 4.29
CA PHE A 158 3.81 1.91 4.93
C PHE A 158 5.31 2.13 4.95
N LEU A 159 6.09 1.11 5.32
CA LEU A 159 7.55 1.19 5.36
C LEU A 159 8.17 1.37 3.98
N THR A 160 7.67 0.67 2.96
CA THR A 160 8.18 0.84 1.59
C THR A 160 7.88 2.22 1.04
N ASN A 161 6.73 2.80 1.38
CA ASN A 161 6.43 4.20 1.07
C ASN A 161 7.40 5.14 1.81
N ALA A 162 7.61 4.96 3.11
CA ALA A 162 8.55 5.75 3.90
C ALA A 162 9.99 5.68 3.34
N ILE A 163 10.48 4.48 2.99
CA ILE A 163 11.81 4.27 2.40
C ILE A 163 11.94 5.01 1.06
N LYS A 164 10.91 4.98 0.23
CA LYS A 164 10.89 5.62 -1.06
C LYS A 164 10.96 7.15 -0.98
N HIS A 165 10.36 7.75 0.04
CA HIS A 165 10.27 9.19 0.23
C HIS A 165 11.27 9.77 1.25
N THR A 166 12.17 8.94 1.79
CA THR A 166 13.20 9.35 2.74
C THR A 166 14.58 9.04 2.19
N SER A 167 15.28 10.05 1.69
CA SER A 167 16.65 9.92 1.17
C SER A 167 17.71 9.89 2.27
N GLU A 168 17.45 10.56 3.40
CA GLU A 168 18.31 10.61 4.60
C GLU A 168 17.47 10.88 5.85
N GLY A 169 17.94 10.45 7.02
CA GLY A 169 17.28 10.65 8.30
C GLY A 169 16.81 9.35 8.94
N SER A 170 15.53 9.24 9.32
CA SER A 170 15.03 8.08 10.06
C SER A 170 13.63 7.64 9.65
N ILE A 171 13.39 6.33 9.80
CA ILE A 171 12.08 5.70 9.68
C ILE A 171 11.86 4.86 10.93
N VAL A 172 10.77 5.10 11.63
CA VAL A 172 10.44 4.43 12.89
C VAL A 172 9.08 3.73 12.75
N LEU A 173 9.06 2.41 12.92
CA LEU A 173 7.84 1.66 13.20
C LEU A 173 7.64 1.66 14.71
N HIS A 174 6.53 2.20 15.20
CA HIS A 174 6.21 2.24 16.61
C HIS A 174 4.85 1.59 16.89
N CYS A 175 4.78 0.76 17.93
CA CYS A 175 3.53 0.17 18.43
C CYS A 175 3.17 0.79 19.78
N SER A 176 1.98 1.37 19.89
CA SER A 176 1.49 1.99 21.12
C SER A 176 0.04 1.59 21.42
N ARG A 177 -0.41 1.89 22.64
CA ARG A 177 -1.83 1.84 22.96
C ARG A 177 -2.52 3.03 22.27
N ASP A 178 -3.70 2.77 21.71
CA ASP A 178 -4.55 3.86 21.20
C ASP A 178 -5.21 4.58 22.39
N GLU A 179 -5.57 5.85 22.19
CA GLU A 179 -6.39 6.61 23.15
C GLU A 179 -7.78 5.97 23.35
N ASN A 180 -8.29 5.28 22.33
CA ASN A 180 -9.52 4.50 22.42
C ASN A 180 -9.23 3.16 23.11
N PRO A 181 -9.87 2.84 24.24
CA PRO A 181 -9.70 1.58 24.92
C PRO A 181 -10.00 0.38 24.00
N GLY A 182 -9.16 -0.64 24.04
CA GLY A 182 -9.33 -1.86 23.22
C GLY A 182 -8.71 -1.78 21.83
N MET A 183 -7.94 -0.74 21.53
CA MET A 183 -7.21 -0.59 20.27
C MET A 183 -5.70 -0.52 20.52
N VAL A 184 -4.94 -1.00 19.55
CA VAL A 184 -3.49 -0.77 19.41
C VAL A 184 -3.22 0.02 18.14
N THR A 185 -2.19 0.84 18.15
CA THR A 185 -1.74 1.56 16.97
C THR A 185 -0.37 1.09 16.52
N PHE A 186 -0.22 0.89 15.22
CA PHE A 186 1.06 0.76 14.54
C PHE A 186 1.27 2.05 13.76
N SER A 187 2.31 2.80 14.07
CA SER A 187 2.66 4.02 13.34
C SER A 187 3.99 3.88 12.64
N VAL A 188 4.05 4.28 11.38
CA VAL A 188 5.28 4.45 10.62
C VAL A 188 5.52 5.93 10.46
N THR A 189 6.58 6.43 11.08
CA THR A 189 6.99 7.82 11.03
C THR A 189 8.28 7.92 10.24
N ASP A 190 8.32 8.80 9.26
CA ASP A 190 9.49 9.11 8.44
C ASP A 190 9.88 10.58 8.54
N THR A 191 11.12 10.90 8.15
CA THR A 191 11.64 12.27 8.09
C THR A 191 11.79 12.75 6.63
N GLY A 192 10.99 12.22 5.72
CA GLY A 192 11.04 12.50 4.29
C GLY A 192 10.39 13.82 3.88
N GLU A 193 9.84 13.83 2.67
CA GLU A 193 9.22 15.02 2.06
C GLU A 193 7.87 15.36 2.72
N GLY A 194 7.23 14.39 3.37
CA GLY A 194 5.90 14.53 3.95
C GLY A 194 4.78 14.46 2.91
N VAL A 195 3.55 14.67 3.38
CA VAL A 195 2.33 14.66 2.56
C VAL A 195 1.61 16.01 2.73
N PRO A 196 1.27 16.70 1.63
CA PRO A 196 0.49 17.93 1.71
C PRO A 196 -0.86 17.68 2.39
N SER A 197 -1.25 18.57 3.32
CA SER A 197 -2.47 18.42 4.13
C SER A 197 -3.74 18.29 3.30
N GLU A 198 -3.79 18.93 2.14
CA GLU A 198 -4.92 18.91 1.19
C GLU A 198 -5.11 17.53 0.54
N GLN A 199 -4.07 16.72 0.53
CA GLN A 199 -4.06 15.39 -0.08
C GLN A 199 -4.18 14.27 0.95
N ALA A 200 -4.06 14.57 2.24
CA ALA A 200 -4.03 13.60 3.33
C ALA A 200 -5.23 12.62 3.35
N ASP A 201 -6.41 13.07 2.96
CA ASP A 201 -7.60 12.20 2.90
C ASP A 201 -7.67 11.39 1.60
N LYS A 202 -7.04 11.88 0.54
CA LYS A 202 -7.13 11.29 -0.80
C LYS A 202 -6.05 10.22 -1.06
N ILE A 203 -4.95 10.23 -0.32
CA ILE A 203 -3.83 9.29 -0.54
C ILE A 203 -4.22 7.83 -0.38
N PHE A 204 -5.31 7.55 0.35
CA PHE A 204 -5.88 6.20 0.51
C PHE A 204 -6.94 5.85 -0.55
N ASP A 205 -7.28 6.78 -1.43
CA ASP A 205 -8.18 6.51 -2.55
C ASP A 205 -7.45 5.73 -3.65
N ARG A 206 -8.21 5.00 -4.45
CA ARG A 206 -7.65 4.19 -5.53
C ARG A 206 -6.95 5.07 -6.56
N PHE A 207 -5.75 4.67 -6.98
CA PHE A 207 -4.97 5.29 -8.05
C PHE A 207 -4.48 6.72 -7.74
N THR A 208 -4.48 7.11 -6.48
CA THR A 208 -3.94 8.39 -6.07
C THR A 208 -2.42 8.31 -5.98
N LYS A 209 -1.73 9.15 -6.74
CA LYS A 209 -0.30 9.41 -6.64
C LYS A 209 -0.10 10.87 -6.26
N LEU A 210 0.81 11.14 -5.33
CA LEU A 210 1.21 12.52 -4.97
C LEU A 210 2.11 13.13 -6.05
N ASN A 211 2.86 12.29 -6.74
CA ASN A 211 3.79 12.68 -7.79
C ASN A 211 3.82 11.59 -8.87
N ASP A 212 3.50 11.95 -10.11
CA ASP A 212 3.47 11.03 -11.25
C ASP A 212 4.87 10.51 -11.63
N PHE A 213 5.93 11.21 -11.22
CA PHE A 213 7.31 10.81 -11.47
C PHE A 213 7.85 9.78 -10.48
N VAL A 214 7.09 9.50 -9.41
CA VAL A 214 7.51 8.52 -8.40
C VAL A 214 6.88 7.16 -8.74
N GLU A 215 7.72 6.12 -8.90
CA GLU A 215 7.28 4.75 -9.20
C GLU A 215 6.29 4.23 -8.17
N GLY A 216 5.22 3.57 -8.63
CA GLY A 216 4.25 2.89 -7.77
C GLY A 216 2.84 2.86 -8.36
N THR A 217 2.08 1.78 -8.07
CA THR A 217 0.73 1.51 -8.59
C THR A 217 -0.32 2.51 -8.13
N GLY A 218 -0.07 3.27 -7.07
CA GLY A 218 -1.10 4.04 -6.38
C GLY A 218 -2.16 3.16 -5.71
N LEU A 219 -1.90 1.87 -5.56
CA LEU A 219 -2.81 0.89 -4.98
C LEU A 219 -2.48 0.54 -3.53
N GLY A 220 -1.21 0.62 -3.17
CA GLY A 220 -0.72 0.13 -1.89
C GLY A 220 -1.48 0.70 -0.70
N LEU A 221 -1.66 2.02 -0.63
CA LEU A 221 -2.41 2.65 0.47
C LEU A 221 -3.90 2.31 0.42
N ASN A 222 -4.50 2.15 -0.76
CA ASN A 222 -5.89 1.70 -0.89
C ASN A 222 -6.08 0.24 -0.43
N ILE A 223 -5.11 -0.62 -0.73
CA ILE A 223 -5.08 -2.00 -0.21
C ILE A 223 -4.97 -1.96 1.32
N CYS A 224 -4.09 -1.12 1.88
CA CYS A 224 -3.98 -0.95 3.34
C CYS A 224 -5.31 -0.55 3.97
N LYS A 225 -6.04 0.40 3.38
CA LYS A 225 -7.37 0.83 3.84
C LYS A 225 -8.35 -0.34 3.84
N THR A 226 -8.42 -1.07 2.75
CA THR A 226 -9.35 -2.22 2.62
C THR A 226 -9.00 -3.35 3.59
N LEU A 227 -7.71 -3.65 3.77
CA LEU A 227 -7.25 -4.67 4.73
C LEU A 227 -7.55 -4.26 6.17
N ALA A 228 -7.29 -3.00 6.52
CA ALA A 228 -7.58 -2.47 7.84
C ALA A 228 -9.08 -2.57 8.17
N GLU A 229 -9.95 -2.15 7.25
CA GLU A 229 -11.41 -2.27 7.39
C GLU A 229 -11.86 -3.72 7.61
N ARG A 230 -11.26 -4.67 6.89
CA ARG A 230 -11.53 -6.11 7.05
C ARG A 230 -11.03 -6.68 8.38
N LEU A 231 -10.02 -6.07 8.97
CA LEU A 231 -9.52 -6.38 10.30
C LEU A 231 -10.29 -5.63 11.41
N ASN A 232 -11.37 -4.90 11.07
CA ASN A 232 -12.14 -4.01 11.95
C ASN A 232 -11.29 -2.84 12.50
N GLY A 233 -10.19 -2.50 11.81
CA GLY A 233 -9.31 -1.40 12.11
C GLY A 233 -9.49 -0.23 11.13
N LYS A 234 -8.59 0.73 11.20
CA LYS A 234 -8.53 1.87 10.28
C LYS A 234 -7.10 2.29 10.00
N VAL A 235 -6.87 2.84 8.81
CA VAL A 235 -5.61 3.51 8.46
C VAL A 235 -5.86 4.98 8.19
N TYR A 236 -4.91 5.82 8.57
CA TYR A 236 -4.96 7.26 8.34
C TYR A 236 -3.57 7.88 8.37
N LEU A 237 -3.45 9.09 7.82
CA LEU A 237 -2.30 9.95 8.01
C LEU A 237 -2.55 10.81 9.25
N ASP A 238 -1.58 10.85 10.16
CA ASP A 238 -1.65 11.69 11.34
C ASP A 238 -1.42 13.16 10.93
N LYS A 239 -2.52 13.93 10.84
CA LYS A 239 -2.50 15.35 10.50
C LYS A 239 -1.98 16.23 11.63
N THR A 240 -1.86 15.69 12.84
CA THR A 240 -1.32 16.42 14.01
C THR A 240 0.20 16.34 14.07
N TYR A 241 0.79 15.42 13.29
CA TYR A 241 2.24 15.33 13.18
C TYR A 241 2.79 16.56 12.44
N SER A 242 3.53 17.39 13.17
CA SER A 242 4.00 18.69 12.70
C SER A 242 5.51 18.74 12.42
N GLU A 243 6.22 17.63 12.61
CA GLU A 243 7.65 17.52 12.29
C GLU A 243 7.85 17.24 10.79
N LYS A 244 9.09 17.27 10.34
CA LYS A 244 9.45 16.94 8.95
C LYS A 244 9.12 15.48 8.65
N GLY A 245 8.45 15.24 7.52
CA GLY A 245 8.07 13.91 7.05
C GLY A 245 6.59 13.62 7.22
N ALA A 246 6.24 12.34 7.37
CA ALA A 246 4.87 11.87 7.52
C ALA A 246 4.76 10.81 8.62
N ARG A 247 3.55 10.66 9.17
CA ARG A 247 3.19 9.58 10.09
C ARG A 247 1.95 8.87 9.61
N PHE A 248 2.13 7.65 9.11
CA PHE A 248 1.04 6.76 8.74
C PHE A 248 0.67 5.88 9.93
N VAL A 249 -0.62 5.78 10.21
CA VAL A 249 -1.15 5.05 11.38
C VAL A 249 -2.10 3.96 10.93
N PHE A 250 -1.94 2.78 11.52
CA PHE A 250 -2.89 1.68 11.47
C PHE A 250 -3.37 1.39 12.89
N ALA A 251 -4.65 1.71 13.17
CA ALA A 251 -5.32 1.37 14.41
C ALA A 251 -6.05 0.03 14.25
N HIS A 252 -5.80 -0.92 15.16
CA HIS A 252 -6.29 -2.30 15.13
C HIS A 252 -6.95 -2.65 16.46
N PRO A 253 -8.12 -3.32 16.49
CA PRO A 253 -8.69 -3.83 17.73
C PRO A 253 -7.78 -4.89 18.35
N ILE A 254 -7.77 -4.98 19.68
CA ILE A 254 -6.98 -5.98 20.42
C ILE A 254 -7.57 -7.39 20.25
N ASP A 255 -8.91 -7.49 20.10
CA ASP A 255 -9.70 -8.72 20.01
C ASP A 255 -10.32 -8.92 18.61
#